data_a46cd1d17034efcfdb71f89b095128c6
#
_entry.id   a46cd1d17034efcfdb71f89b095128c6
#
_cell.length_a   1.000
_cell.length_b   1.000
_cell.length_c   1.000
_cell.angle_alpha   90.00
_cell.angle_beta   90.00
_cell.angle_gamma   90.00
#
_symmetry.space_group_name_H-M   'P 1'
#
loop_
_entity.id
_entity.type
_entity.pdbx_description
1 polymer ?
#
loop_
_entity_poly.entity_id
_entity_poly.type
_entity_poly.pdbx_seq_one_letter_code
_entity_poly.pdbx_strand_id
1 'polypeptide(L)'
;MRDVFEAGRYDAAGRLGELEVPRADVTVQTPALLPVVNPHIQTVTPADLESRFGAEILITNSYVLYGSDDLRDPVEERGLHDLLDFSGAIMTDSGSFQLAEYGEIDVTTAEILDFQRKIGSDIATPVDVPTPPDVDRERAETELATTEERLAVAADFDPGEMLVTAPIQGSTFPDLREAAGEAAAASGLDVFPVGAVVPLMNEYRYDDLADVVAAAKRGLPESAPVHLFGAGHPMMFALAAALGCDLFDSAAYAIYARDDRYMTVRTTEHLEDLEHFPCSCPVCVEYSPGKLRELGEDERERLLAEHNLHVSLGEIRTVRQAIRRGNLLELVEARARGHPAMLDGYRTLLDHAPQLETTDRVSKDTFFYLSEDSPRRPEVLRHHDRLARLSPDGDRILLTEGSANDDFDESWRGR
;
A
#
# COMPACT_ATOMS: atom_id res chain seq x y z
N MET A 1 0.27 -2.80 -20.65
CA MET A 1 -0.25 -3.38 -19.40
C MET A 1 -1.02 -4.65 -19.74
N ARG A 2 -0.65 -5.77 -19.15
CA ARG A 2 -1.39 -7.03 -19.24
C ARG A 2 -2.68 -6.92 -18.42
N ASP A 3 -3.69 -7.72 -18.73
CA ASP A 3 -4.93 -7.79 -17.95
C ASP A 3 -4.74 -8.79 -16.79
N VAL A 4 -4.02 -8.34 -15.77
CA VAL A 4 -3.61 -9.17 -14.61
C VAL A 4 -4.24 -8.68 -13.30
N PHE A 5 -5.07 -7.64 -13.35
CA PHE A 5 -5.70 -7.11 -12.14
C PHE A 5 -7.19 -6.87 -12.35
N GLU A 6 -7.99 -7.54 -11.56
CA GLU A 6 -9.45 -7.37 -11.54
C GLU A 6 -9.90 -6.76 -10.21
N ALA A 7 -10.61 -5.64 -10.25
CA ALA A 7 -11.17 -4.97 -9.07
C ALA A 7 -12.69 -5.16 -9.01
N GLY A 8 -13.18 -5.70 -7.89
CA GLY A 8 -14.59 -6.08 -7.77
C GLY A 8 -15.46 -5.20 -6.89
N ARG A 9 -14.92 -4.55 -5.86
CA ARG A 9 -15.66 -3.69 -4.93
C ARG A 9 -14.85 -2.48 -4.55
N TYR A 10 -15.51 -1.33 -4.53
CA TYR A 10 -14.91 -0.04 -4.22
C TYR A 10 -15.52 0.58 -2.97
N ASP A 11 -14.73 1.44 -2.28
CA ASP A 11 -15.15 2.36 -1.24
C ASP A 11 -14.16 3.53 -1.17
N ALA A 12 -14.57 4.75 -1.44
CA ALA A 12 -13.70 5.84 -1.90
C ALA A 12 -12.88 5.38 -3.12
N ALA A 13 -11.54 5.58 -3.14
CA ALA A 13 -10.70 4.97 -4.18
C ALA A 13 -10.15 3.59 -3.78
N GLY A 14 -10.43 3.13 -2.56
CA GLY A 14 -10.05 1.80 -2.09
C GLY A 14 -10.87 0.70 -2.75
N ARG A 15 -10.24 -0.43 -3.03
CA ARG A 15 -10.90 -1.52 -3.75
C ARG A 15 -10.45 -2.89 -3.27
N LEU A 16 -11.34 -3.87 -3.36
CA LEU A 16 -11.00 -5.28 -3.27
C LEU A 16 -10.71 -5.77 -4.68
N GLY A 17 -9.55 -6.33 -4.90
CA GLY A 17 -9.12 -6.83 -6.20
C GLY A 17 -8.35 -8.14 -6.09
N GLU A 18 -8.05 -8.68 -7.25
CA GLU A 18 -7.28 -9.90 -7.46
C GLU A 18 -6.15 -9.58 -8.43
N LEU A 19 -4.90 -9.76 -8.01
CA LEU A 19 -3.72 -9.63 -8.86
C LEU A 19 -3.27 -11.05 -9.26
N GLU A 20 -3.41 -11.37 -10.53
CA GLU A 20 -2.87 -12.61 -11.09
C GLU A 20 -1.36 -12.46 -11.30
N VAL A 21 -0.61 -13.42 -10.81
CA VAL A 21 0.85 -13.49 -10.96
C VAL A 21 1.17 -14.78 -11.76
N PRO A 22 1.18 -14.68 -13.10
CA PRO A 22 1.17 -15.87 -13.97
C PRO A 22 2.37 -16.82 -13.76
N ARG A 23 3.55 -16.26 -13.51
CA ARG A 23 4.76 -17.06 -13.33
C ARG A 23 4.73 -17.92 -12.07
N ALA A 24 4.13 -17.42 -10.98
CA ALA A 24 3.96 -18.17 -9.73
C ALA A 24 2.71 -19.07 -9.74
N ASP A 25 1.81 -18.89 -10.71
CA ASP A 25 0.45 -19.49 -10.72
C ASP A 25 -0.33 -19.14 -9.43
N VAL A 26 -0.22 -17.88 -8.97
CA VAL A 26 -0.81 -17.38 -7.73
C VAL A 26 -1.71 -16.18 -8.03
N THR A 27 -2.86 -16.12 -7.35
CA THR A 27 -3.74 -14.94 -7.32
C THR A 27 -3.64 -14.28 -5.94
N VAL A 28 -3.16 -13.04 -5.91
CA VAL A 28 -2.99 -12.25 -4.69
C VAL A 28 -4.24 -11.41 -4.44
N GLN A 29 -4.86 -11.59 -3.29
CA GLN A 29 -6.01 -10.76 -2.87
C GLN A 29 -5.54 -9.38 -2.40
N THR A 30 -6.13 -8.30 -2.93
CA THR A 30 -5.77 -6.93 -2.54
C THR A 30 -6.87 -6.23 -1.75
N PRO A 31 -6.53 -5.21 -0.92
CA PRO A 31 -5.20 -4.74 -0.53
C PRO A 31 -4.32 -5.81 0.12
N ALA A 32 -3.03 -5.86 -0.23
CA ALA A 32 -2.10 -6.87 0.29
C ALA A 32 -0.83 -6.25 0.90
N LEU A 33 -0.32 -6.88 1.95
CA LEU A 33 1.00 -6.57 2.51
C LEU A 33 2.02 -7.57 1.97
N LEU A 34 3.13 -7.05 1.47
CA LEU A 34 4.32 -7.78 1.08
C LEU A 34 5.35 -7.66 2.22
N PRO A 35 5.50 -8.67 3.09
CA PRO A 35 6.59 -8.66 4.05
C PRO A 35 7.93 -8.59 3.32
N VAL A 36 8.78 -7.62 3.70
CA VAL A 36 10.14 -7.52 3.15
C VAL A 36 11.02 -8.57 3.81
N VAL A 37 11.61 -9.43 3.00
CA VAL A 37 12.52 -10.47 3.45
C VAL A 37 13.94 -10.11 3.07
N ASN A 38 14.82 -9.98 4.07
CA ASN A 38 16.26 -9.92 3.83
C ASN A 38 16.80 -11.34 3.65
N PRO A 39 17.40 -11.69 2.49
CA PRO A 39 17.84 -13.06 2.23
C PRO A 39 18.97 -13.54 3.18
N HIS A 40 19.71 -12.61 3.80
CA HIS A 40 20.76 -12.93 4.78
C HIS A 40 20.23 -13.04 6.22
N ILE A 41 19.13 -12.34 6.54
CA ILE A 41 18.60 -12.22 7.91
C ILE A 41 17.09 -12.49 7.87
N GLN A 42 16.72 -13.71 8.22
CA GLN A 42 15.33 -14.14 8.23
C GLN A 42 14.80 -14.21 9.66
N THR A 43 14.49 -13.07 10.27
CA THR A 43 13.90 -13.00 11.63
C THR A 43 12.63 -13.84 11.75
N VAL A 44 11.79 -13.82 10.70
CA VAL A 44 10.69 -14.76 10.46
C VAL A 44 10.94 -15.39 9.10
N THR A 45 10.94 -16.71 9.01
CA THR A 45 11.24 -17.40 7.75
C THR A 45 10.12 -17.22 6.72
N PRO A 46 10.42 -17.20 5.40
CA PRO A 46 9.37 -17.15 4.37
C PRO A 46 8.37 -18.31 4.48
N ALA A 47 8.80 -19.51 4.81
CA ALA A 47 7.92 -20.63 5.08
C ALA A 47 6.95 -20.38 6.26
N ASP A 48 7.39 -19.67 7.31
CA ASP A 48 6.51 -19.23 8.40
C ASP A 48 5.57 -18.09 7.93
N LEU A 49 6.04 -17.15 7.10
CA LEU A 49 5.19 -16.10 6.52
C LEU A 49 4.03 -16.71 5.74
N GLU A 50 4.27 -17.76 4.98
CA GLU A 50 3.24 -18.50 4.24
C GLU A 50 2.33 -19.30 5.19
N SER A 51 2.92 -20.24 5.94
CA SER A 51 2.15 -21.26 6.67
C SER A 51 1.43 -20.74 7.91
N ARG A 52 2.01 -19.76 8.61
CA ARG A 52 1.48 -19.24 9.89
C ARG A 52 0.76 -17.90 9.73
N PHE A 53 1.22 -17.08 8.80
CA PHE A 53 0.67 -15.73 8.59
C PHE A 53 -0.20 -15.61 7.35
N GLY A 54 -0.13 -16.59 6.43
CA GLY A 54 -0.93 -16.62 5.20
C GLY A 54 -0.51 -15.55 4.20
N ALA A 55 0.79 -15.24 4.12
CA ALA A 55 1.31 -14.34 3.11
C ALA A 55 1.22 -15.01 1.73
N GLU A 56 0.51 -14.37 0.81
CA GLU A 56 0.36 -14.82 -0.59
C GLU A 56 1.48 -14.28 -1.48
N ILE A 57 2.15 -13.22 -1.00
CA ILE A 57 3.21 -12.51 -1.69
C ILE A 57 4.21 -11.95 -0.68
N LEU A 58 5.48 -11.91 -1.06
CA LEU A 58 6.53 -11.22 -0.34
C LEU A 58 7.40 -10.39 -1.29
N ILE A 59 8.28 -9.56 -0.73
CA ILE A 59 9.28 -8.82 -1.50
C ILE A 59 10.67 -9.01 -0.91
N THR A 60 11.66 -9.13 -1.80
CA THR A 60 13.08 -9.15 -1.45
C THR A 60 13.89 -8.26 -2.39
N ASN A 61 15.16 -8.07 -2.11
CA ASN A 61 16.01 -7.17 -2.87
C ASN A 61 16.93 -7.93 -3.83
N SER A 62 16.71 -7.78 -5.14
CA SER A 62 17.51 -8.46 -6.16
C SER A 62 18.96 -7.93 -6.26
N TYR A 63 19.19 -6.65 -5.95
CA TYR A 63 20.53 -6.09 -5.96
C TYR A 63 21.42 -6.66 -4.84
N VAL A 64 20.83 -6.91 -3.67
CA VAL A 64 21.51 -7.61 -2.57
C VAL A 64 21.91 -9.02 -2.99
N LEU A 65 21.02 -9.75 -3.68
CA LEU A 65 21.32 -11.08 -4.21
C LEU A 65 22.39 -11.03 -5.32
N TYR A 66 22.30 -10.04 -6.22
CA TYR A 66 23.24 -9.83 -7.31
C TYR A 66 24.66 -9.54 -6.83
N GLY A 67 24.80 -8.72 -5.79
CA GLY A 67 26.08 -8.31 -5.21
C GLY A 67 26.64 -9.26 -4.16
N SER A 68 25.91 -10.32 -3.79
CA SER A 68 26.35 -11.25 -2.74
C SER A 68 27.18 -12.41 -3.29
N ASP A 69 28.41 -12.55 -2.83
CA ASP A 69 29.28 -13.68 -3.18
C ASP A 69 28.69 -15.03 -2.73
N ASP A 70 27.94 -15.04 -1.63
CA ASP A 70 27.39 -16.27 -1.03
C ASP A 70 26.02 -16.68 -1.57
N LEU A 71 25.22 -15.72 -2.09
CA LEU A 71 23.84 -15.97 -2.50
C LEU A 71 23.63 -15.94 -4.02
N ARG A 72 24.50 -15.24 -4.76
CA ARG A 72 24.35 -15.08 -6.21
C ARG A 72 24.34 -16.42 -6.95
N ASP A 73 25.40 -17.21 -6.79
CA ASP A 73 25.49 -18.51 -7.47
C ASP A 73 24.36 -19.46 -7.02
N PRO A 74 24.06 -19.65 -5.72
CA PRO A 74 22.92 -20.45 -5.27
C PRO A 74 21.57 -20.03 -5.86
N VAL A 75 21.27 -18.71 -5.91
CA VAL A 75 19.98 -18.26 -6.46
C VAL A 75 19.88 -18.42 -7.96
N GLU A 76 21.01 -18.26 -8.68
CA GLU A 76 21.05 -18.52 -10.13
C GLU A 76 20.90 -20.02 -10.47
N GLU A 77 21.38 -20.92 -9.62
CA GLU A 77 21.30 -22.38 -9.81
C GLU A 77 19.96 -22.97 -9.40
N ARG A 78 19.40 -22.53 -8.26
CA ARG A 78 18.23 -23.14 -7.63
C ARG A 78 16.93 -22.36 -7.87
N GLY A 79 17.04 -21.08 -8.16
CA GLY A 79 15.90 -20.15 -8.23
C GLY A 79 15.54 -19.56 -6.88
N LEU A 80 14.79 -18.45 -6.94
CA LEU A 80 14.45 -17.63 -5.78
C LEU A 80 13.46 -18.32 -4.84
N HIS A 81 12.46 -19.01 -5.39
CA HIS A 81 11.47 -19.75 -4.61
C HIS A 81 12.12 -20.87 -3.77
N ASP A 82 13.06 -21.64 -4.35
CA ASP A 82 13.77 -22.68 -3.63
C ASP A 82 14.75 -22.11 -2.60
N LEU A 83 15.42 -20.99 -2.93
CA LEU A 83 16.32 -20.31 -1.98
C LEU A 83 15.59 -19.80 -0.74
N LEU A 84 14.37 -19.25 -0.92
CA LEU A 84 13.58 -18.66 0.16
C LEU A 84 12.61 -19.65 0.82
N ASP A 85 12.41 -20.85 0.25
CA ASP A 85 11.40 -21.82 0.70
C ASP A 85 10.02 -21.18 0.81
N PHE A 86 9.56 -20.57 -0.32
CA PHE A 86 8.28 -19.86 -0.41
C PHE A 86 7.56 -20.20 -1.71
N SER A 87 6.29 -20.59 -1.61
CA SER A 87 5.49 -21.01 -2.78
C SER A 87 4.56 -19.90 -3.30
N GLY A 88 4.34 -18.84 -2.56
CA GLY A 88 3.59 -17.66 -3.00
C GLY A 88 4.37 -16.79 -4.01
N ALA A 89 3.79 -15.68 -4.44
CA ALA A 89 4.44 -14.78 -5.37
C ALA A 89 5.63 -14.02 -4.74
N ILE A 90 6.71 -13.86 -5.48
CA ILE A 90 7.91 -13.14 -5.04
C ILE A 90 8.15 -11.92 -5.93
N MET A 91 8.02 -10.73 -5.32
CA MET A 91 8.44 -9.47 -5.93
C MET A 91 9.91 -9.21 -5.59
N THR A 92 10.64 -8.62 -6.53
CA THR A 92 12.00 -8.17 -6.28
C THR A 92 12.17 -6.68 -6.53
N ASP A 93 12.78 -5.99 -5.56
CA ASP A 93 13.25 -4.61 -5.69
C ASP A 93 14.60 -4.58 -6.41
N SER A 94 14.85 -3.54 -7.20
CA SER A 94 16.07 -3.34 -7.99
C SER A 94 17.27 -2.83 -7.20
N GLY A 95 17.07 -2.44 -5.94
CA GLY A 95 18.09 -1.79 -5.13
C GLY A 95 18.18 -0.27 -5.32
N SER A 96 17.21 0.37 -5.93
CA SER A 96 17.19 1.84 -6.13
C SER A 96 17.25 2.63 -4.81
N PHE A 97 16.80 2.04 -3.70
CA PHE A 97 16.97 2.63 -2.37
C PHE A 97 18.46 2.73 -1.98
N GLN A 98 19.27 1.72 -2.33
CA GLN A 98 20.72 1.75 -2.12
C GLN A 98 21.38 2.83 -2.97
N LEU A 99 20.87 3.12 -4.16
CA LEU A 99 21.31 4.27 -4.96
C LEU A 99 21.11 5.59 -4.22
N ALA A 100 19.97 5.77 -3.59
CA ALA A 100 19.67 6.98 -2.81
C ALA A 100 20.59 7.10 -1.57
N GLU A 101 20.97 5.97 -0.95
CA GLU A 101 21.77 5.94 0.27
C GLU A 101 23.29 6.00 0.00
N TYR A 102 23.77 5.31 -1.05
CA TYR A 102 25.22 5.14 -1.33
C TYR A 102 25.70 5.84 -2.60
N GLY A 103 24.80 6.42 -3.41
CA GLY A 103 25.12 7.31 -4.52
C GLY A 103 25.40 6.65 -5.87
N GLU A 104 25.65 5.36 -5.97
CA GLU A 104 25.91 4.65 -7.23
C GLU A 104 25.37 3.21 -7.20
N ILE A 105 24.82 2.76 -8.33
CA ILE A 105 24.51 1.35 -8.61
C ILE A 105 25.25 0.96 -9.88
N ASP A 106 26.14 -0.04 -9.78
CA ASP A 106 26.94 -0.54 -10.90
C ASP A 106 26.17 -1.55 -11.77
N VAL A 107 24.85 -1.32 -12.00
CA VAL A 107 24.02 -2.21 -12.81
C VAL A 107 23.03 -1.40 -13.64
N THR A 108 22.88 -1.77 -14.90
CA THR A 108 21.90 -1.19 -15.80
C THR A 108 20.50 -1.78 -15.59
N THR A 109 19.45 -1.08 -16.03
CA THR A 109 18.06 -1.60 -16.01
C THR A 109 17.94 -2.94 -16.72
N ALA A 110 18.58 -3.10 -17.88
CA ALA A 110 18.53 -4.37 -18.62
C ALA A 110 19.21 -5.52 -17.87
N GLU A 111 20.38 -5.27 -17.26
CA GLU A 111 21.11 -6.29 -16.49
C GLU A 111 20.33 -6.74 -15.26
N ILE A 112 19.75 -5.80 -14.51
CA ILE A 112 19.01 -6.18 -13.30
C ILE A 112 17.70 -6.90 -13.65
N LEU A 113 16.99 -6.51 -14.70
CA LEU A 113 15.79 -7.21 -15.17
C LEU A 113 16.11 -8.62 -15.68
N ASP A 114 17.22 -8.80 -16.42
CA ASP A 114 17.66 -10.13 -16.86
C ASP A 114 18.05 -11.02 -15.67
N PHE A 115 18.72 -10.46 -14.67
CA PHE A 115 19.02 -11.17 -13.43
C PHE A 115 17.75 -11.57 -12.69
N GLN A 116 16.80 -10.66 -12.48
CA GLN A 116 15.51 -10.95 -11.83
C GLN A 116 14.73 -12.03 -12.58
N ARG A 117 14.72 -11.97 -13.92
CA ARG A 117 14.13 -13.01 -14.75
C ARG A 117 14.83 -14.36 -14.58
N LYS A 118 16.16 -14.37 -14.56
CA LYS A 118 17.00 -15.58 -14.43
C LYS A 118 16.81 -16.28 -13.08
N ILE A 119 16.76 -15.52 -12.00
CA ILE A 119 16.59 -16.07 -10.64
C ILE A 119 15.16 -16.52 -10.33
N GLY A 120 14.19 -16.24 -11.18
CA GLY A 120 12.81 -16.67 -10.97
C GLY A 120 11.94 -15.67 -10.20
N SER A 121 12.24 -14.38 -10.25
CA SER A 121 11.33 -13.35 -9.74
C SER A 121 10.00 -13.37 -10.50
N ASP A 122 8.89 -13.20 -9.78
CA ASP A 122 7.55 -13.19 -10.40
C ASP A 122 7.13 -11.77 -10.79
N ILE A 123 7.52 -10.79 -9.97
CA ILE A 123 7.31 -9.37 -10.23
C ILE A 123 8.66 -8.66 -10.08
N ALA A 124 9.16 -8.08 -11.16
CA ALA A 124 10.46 -7.42 -11.21
C ALA A 124 10.31 -5.89 -11.16
N THR A 125 11.27 -5.22 -10.54
CA THR A 125 11.34 -3.76 -10.51
C THR A 125 12.57 -3.29 -11.29
N PRO A 126 12.42 -2.41 -12.29
CA PRO A 126 13.56 -1.77 -12.96
C PRO A 126 14.24 -0.76 -12.03
N VAL A 127 15.48 -0.40 -12.35
CA VAL A 127 16.18 0.68 -11.62
C VAL A 127 15.47 2.00 -11.90
N ASP A 128 15.10 2.72 -10.87
CA ASP A 128 14.57 4.09 -10.93
C ASP A 128 15.46 5.08 -10.17
N VAL A 129 15.08 6.34 -10.09
CA VAL A 129 15.76 7.35 -9.27
C VAL A 129 14.78 7.82 -8.20
N PRO A 130 14.94 7.35 -6.94
CA PRO A 130 14.07 7.76 -5.85
C PRO A 130 14.39 9.20 -5.43
N THR A 131 13.71 10.17 -6.06
CA THR A 131 13.91 11.60 -5.81
C THR A 131 13.38 11.97 -4.42
N PRO A 132 14.24 12.45 -3.50
CA PRO A 132 13.82 12.82 -2.14
C PRO A 132 12.78 13.96 -2.14
N PRO A 133 11.99 14.12 -1.04
CA PRO A 133 11.22 15.34 -0.81
C PRO A 133 12.18 16.54 -0.66
N ASP A 134 11.64 17.76 -0.83
CA ASP A 134 12.35 19.04 -0.60
C ASP A 134 13.55 19.31 -1.54
N VAL A 135 13.65 18.60 -2.65
CA VAL A 135 14.55 19.00 -3.73
C VAL A 135 13.94 20.14 -4.55
N ASP A 136 14.77 20.91 -5.24
CA ASP A 136 14.26 21.88 -6.19
C ASP A 136 13.63 21.19 -7.41
N ARG A 137 12.81 21.94 -8.13
CA ARG A 137 12.06 21.42 -9.26
C ARG A 137 12.95 20.94 -10.40
N GLU A 138 14.06 21.64 -10.68
CA GLU A 138 14.99 21.32 -11.77
C GLU A 138 15.61 19.92 -11.53
N ARG A 139 16.00 19.65 -10.29
CA ARG A 139 16.50 18.32 -9.90
C ARG A 139 15.40 17.25 -10.02
N ALA A 140 14.18 17.53 -9.55
CA ALA A 140 13.08 16.58 -9.63
C ALA A 140 12.74 16.22 -11.09
N GLU A 141 12.72 17.22 -11.99
CA GLU A 141 12.50 17.01 -13.43
C GLU A 141 13.63 16.20 -14.08
N THR A 142 14.88 16.46 -13.71
CA THR A 142 16.05 15.73 -14.25
C THR A 142 16.06 14.27 -13.81
N GLU A 143 15.80 14.01 -12.53
CA GLU A 143 15.76 12.65 -11.98
C GLU A 143 14.55 11.86 -12.50
N LEU A 144 13.40 12.54 -12.70
CA LEU A 144 12.22 11.94 -13.32
C LEU A 144 12.51 11.54 -14.78
N ALA A 145 13.12 12.43 -15.57
CA ALA A 145 13.50 12.11 -16.95
C ALA A 145 14.43 10.88 -17.02
N THR A 146 15.37 10.76 -16.09
CA THR A 146 16.24 9.57 -15.98
C THR A 146 15.42 8.31 -15.67
N THR A 147 14.43 8.40 -14.79
CA THR A 147 13.52 7.28 -14.48
C THR A 147 12.72 6.89 -15.72
N GLU A 148 12.18 7.84 -16.46
CA GLU A 148 11.41 7.58 -17.70
C GLU A 148 12.27 6.94 -18.79
N GLU A 149 13.55 7.35 -18.97
CA GLU A 149 14.49 6.68 -19.87
C GLU A 149 14.70 5.21 -19.48
N ARG A 150 14.81 4.91 -18.20
CA ARG A 150 14.94 3.54 -17.68
C ARG A 150 13.66 2.72 -17.85
N LEU A 151 12.48 3.35 -17.70
CA LEU A 151 11.20 2.72 -17.97
C LEU A 151 11.05 2.36 -19.46
N ALA A 152 11.54 3.19 -20.37
CA ALA A 152 11.56 2.86 -21.81
C ALA A 152 12.39 1.59 -22.08
N VAL A 153 13.55 1.43 -21.42
CA VAL A 153 14.35 0.20 -21.51
C VAL A 153 13.59 -1.00 -20.94
N ALA A 154 12.87 -0.81 -19.83
CA ALA A 154 12.08 -1.87 -19.22
C ALA A 154 10.87 -2.28 -20.09
N ALA A 155 10.26 -1.34 -20.79
CA ALA A 155 9.15 -1.59 -21.72
C ALA A 155 9.58 -2.38 -22.96
N ASP A 156 10.82 -2.23 -23.41
CA ASP A 156 11.39 -2.97 -24.53
C ASP A 156 11.95 -4.37 -24.13
N PHE A 157 12.02 -4.64 -22.82
CA PHE A 157 12.52 -5.92 -22.30
C PHE A 157 11.48 -7.03 -22.45
N ASP A 158 11.91 -8.24 -22.85
CA ASP A 158 11.05 -9.44 -22.87
C ASP A 158 11.04 -10.15 -21.51
N PRO A 159 10.02 -9.96 -20.68
CA PRO A 159 9.95 -10.54 -19.34
C PRO A 159 9.43 -11.99 -19.35
N GLY A 160 8.89 -12.51 -20.48
CA GLY A 160 8.13 -13.75 -20.51
C GLY A 160 6.86 -13.63 -19.62
N GLU A 161 6.69 -14.55 -18.67
CA GLU A 161 5.56 -14.54 -17.72
C GLU A 161 5.79 -13.65 -16.49
N MET A 162 7.02 -13.19 -16.24
CA MET A 162 7.35 -12.27 -15.17
C MET A 162 6.64 -10.93 -15.37
N LEU A 163 5.96 -10.41 -14.35
CA LEU A 163 5.41 -9.06 -14.34
C LEU A 163 6.52 -8.03 -14.12
N VAL A 164 6.37 -6.84 -14.68
CA VAL A 164 7.35 -5.76 -14.51
C VAL A 164 6.65 -4.52 -13.99
N THR A 165 7.27 -3.86 -13.02
CA THR A 165 6.72 -2.63 -12.44
C THR A 165 7.14 -1.39 -13.22
N ALA A 166 6.33 -0.34 -13.13
CA ALA A 166 6.64 1.00 -13.61
C ALA A 166 6.65 1.99 -12.43
N PRO A 167 7.79 2.21 -11.76
CA PRO A 167 7.89 3.14 -10.64
C PRO A 167 7.51 4.58 -11.02
N ILE A 168 6.67 5.21 -10.19
CA ILE A 168 6.21 6.58 -10.34
C ILE A 168 7.01 7.45 -9.37
N GLN A 169 7.82 8.36 -9.94
CA GLN A 169 8.66 9.32 -9.21
C GLN A 169 8.15 10.76 -9.43
N GLY A 170 8.84 11.78 -8.88
CA GLY A 170 8.46 13.20 -9.05
C GLY A 170 8.48 13.99 -7.74
N SER A 171 9.20 13.49 -6.70
CA SER A 171 9.31 14.15 -5.40
C SER A 171 7.92 14.49 -4.80
N THR A 172 7.75 15.70 -4.26
CA THR A 172 6.49 16.23 -3.73
C THR A 172 5.76 17.16 -4.71
N PHE A 173 6.08 17.10 -6.02
CA PHE A 173 5.40 17.90 -7.05
C PHE A 173 4.23 17.14 -7.66
N PRO A 174 2.95 17.51 -7.36
CA PRO A 174 1.78 16.76 -7.84
C PRO A 174 1.69 16.66 -9.36
N ASP A 175 2.05 17.70 -10.08
CA ASP A 175 2.04 17.71 -11.55
C ASP A 175 3.08 16.77 -12.16
N LEU A 176 4.27 16.64 -11.54
CA LEU A 176 5.27 15.65 -11.94
C LEU A 176 4.82 14.23 -11.63
N ARG A 177 4.19 14.01 -10.48
CA ARG A 177 3.62 12.69 -10.10
C ARG A 177 2.52 12.25 -11.06
N GLU A 178 1.64 13.15 -11.48
CA GLU A 178 0.59 12.88 -12.44
C GLU A 178 1.18 12.55 -13.82
N ALA A 179 2.11 13.37 -14.32
CA ALA A 179 2.82 13.13 -15.59
C ALA A 179 3.60 11.79 -15.55
N ALA A 180 4.27 11.47 -14.43
CA ALA A 180 4.95 10.20 -14.24
C ALA A 180 3.97 9.01 -14.26
N GLY A 181 2.76 9.17 -13.68
CA GLY A 181 1.70 8.18 -13.76
C GLY A 181 1.22 7.94 -15.19
N GLU A 182 1.04 9.01 -15.99
CA GLU A 182 0.69 8.92 -17.41
C GLU A 182 1.78 8.20 -18.22
N ALA A 183 3.05 8.56 -18.00
CA ALA A 183 4.19 7.90 -18.65
C ALA A 183 4.29 6.42 -18.26
N ALA A 184 4.13 6.09 -16.97
CA ALA A 184 4.11 4.74 -16.48
C ALA A 184 2.97 3.91 -17.11
N ALA A 185 1.76 4.45 -17.19
CA ALA A 185 0.63 3.80 -17.87
C ALA A 185 0.89 3.56 -19.36
N ALA A 186 1.52 4.53 -20.04
CA ALA A 186 1.87 4.43 -21.46
C ALA A 186 2.98 3.40 -21.74
N SER A 187 3.80 3.04 -20.75
CA SER A 187 4.89 2.07 -20.90
C SER A 187 4.39 0.65 -21.20
N GLY A 188 3.14 0.35 -20.86
CA GLY A 188 2.58 -1.00 -21.02
C GLY A 188 2.99 -2.00 -19.95
N LEU A 189 3.74 -1.57 -18.91
CA LEU A 189 4.14 -2.38 -17.76
C LEU A 189 2.94 -2.67 -16.83
N ASP A 190 3.12 -3.49 -15.80
CA ASP A 190 2.02 -4.23 -15.18
C ASP A 190 1.59 -3.69 -13.80
N VAL A 191 2.53 -3.29 -12.94
CA VAL A 191 2.29 -2.83 -11.57
C VAL A 191 2.93 -1.46 -11.38
N PHE A 192 2.30 -0.56 -10.61
CA PHE A 192 2.67 0.85 -10.55
C PHE A 192 3.07 1.28 -9.13
N PRO A 193 4.35 1.14 -8.75
CA PRO A 193 4.83 1.60 -7.45
C PRO A 193 4.93 3.12 -7.36
N VAL A 194 4.38 3.69 -6.30
CA VAL A 194 4.63 5.08 -5.90
C VAL A 194 5.87 5.10 -5.02
N GLY A 195 6.98 5.58 -5.58
CA GLY A 195 8.30 5.54 -4.95
C GLY A 195 8.68 6.81 -4.20
N ALA A 196 9.80 6.76 -3.46
CA ALA A 196 10.40 7.86 -2.69
C ALA A 196 9.47 8.47 -1.62
N VAL A 197 8.55 7.67 -1.06
CA VAL A 197 7.59 8.13 -0.05
C VAL A 197 8.01 7.81 1.40
N VAL A 198 9.01 6.96 1.59
CA VAL A 198 9.52 6.58 2.93
C VAL A 198 9.96 7.80 3.76
N PRO A 199 10.70 8.80 3.21
CA PRO A 199 11.04 10.00 3.96
C PRO A 199 9.83 10.78 4.46
N LEU A 200 8.75 10.88 3.66
CA LEU A 200 7.51 11.55 4.08
C LEU A 200 6.89 10.88 5.30
N MET A 201 6.89 9.55 5.34
CA MET A 201 6.35 8.80 6.47
C MET A 201 7.24 8.93 7.73
N ASN A 202 8.56 8.89 7.56
CA ASN A 202 9.52 9.08 8.66
C ASN A 202 9.43 10.47 9.30
N GLU A 203 9.08 11.48 8.49
CA GLU A 203 8.92 12.87 8.91
C GLU A 203 7.48 13.23 9.27
N TYR A 204 6.56 12.25 9.30
CA TYR A 204 5.13 12.44 9.57
C TYR A 204 4.42 13.40 8.59
N ARG A 205 4.88 13.50 7.34
CA ARG A 205 4.29 14.33 6.27
C ARG A 205 3.20 13.56 5.54
N TYR A 206 2.14 13.19 6.22
CA TYR A 206 1.05 12.40 5.64
C TYR A 206 0.12 13.21 4.74
N ASP A 207 0.12 14.53 4.86
CA ASP A 207 -0.52 15.46 3.92
C ASP A 207 0.17 15.43 2.54
N ASP A 208 1.49 15.60 2.50
CA ASP A 208 2.27 15.44 1.26
C ASP A 208 2.13 14.03 0.67
N LEU A 209 2.12 13.00 1.52
CA LEU A 209 1.88 11.62 1.07
C LEU A 209 0.53 11.48 0.37
N ALA A 210 -0.53 12.08 0.93
CA ALA A 210 -1.86 12.02 0.34
C ALA A 210 -1.90 12.74 -1.01
N ASP A 211 -1.28 13.91 -1.15
CA ASP A 211 -1.17 14.64 -2.40
C ASP A 211 -0.38 13.87 -3.47
N VAL A 212 0.77 13.29 -3.08
CA VAL A 212 1.63 12.49 -3.97
C VAL A 212 0.89 11.26 -4.51
N VAL A 213 0.21 10.51 -3.64
CA VAL A 213 -0.54 9.30 -4.05
C VAL A 213 -1.73 9.68 -4.92
N ALA A 214 -2.50 10.71 -4.54
CA ALA A 214 -3.64 11.18 -5.32
C ALA A 214 -3.22 11.66 -6.71
N ALA A 215 -2.10 12.38 -6.81
CA ALA A 215 -1.55 12.85 -8.08
C ALA A 215 -1.08 11.69 -8.98
N ALA A 216 -0.30 10.75 -8.44
CA ALA A 216 0.13 9.55 -9.16
C ALA A 216 -1.08 8.77 -9.70
N LYS A 217 -2.12 8.61 -8.86
CA LYS A 217 -3.34 7.90 -9.23
C LYS A 217 -4.13 8.59 -10.35
N ARG A 218 -4.11 9.93 -10.47
CA ARG A 218 -4.75 10.64 -11.59
C ARG A 218 -4.11 10.33 -12.94
N GLY A 219 -2.80 10.11 -12.98
CA GLY A 219 -2.09 9.74 -14.22
C GLY A 219 -2.31 8.27 -14.64
N LEU A 220 -2.88 7.44 -13.76
CA LEU A 220 -3.07 6.01 -14.00
C LEU A 220 -4.50 5.68 -14.42
N PRO A 221 -4.71 4.65 -15.28
CA PRO A 221 -6.04 4.11 -15.51
C PRO A 221 -6.61 3.48 -14.23
N GLU A 222 -7.94 3.42 -14.15
CA GLU A 222 -8.63 2.88 -12.98
C GLU A 222 -8.23 1.43 -12.67
N SER A 223 -7.95 0.63 -13.70
CA SER A 223 -7.55 -0.78 -13.57
C SER A 223 -6.09 -1.01 -13.15
N ALA A 224 -5.27 0.05 -13.07
CA ALA A 224 -3.87 -0.09 -12.72
C ALA A 224 -3.68 -0.49 -11.24
N PRO A 225 -3.01 -1.61 -10.92
CA PRO A 225 -2.66 -1.95 -9.53
C PRO A 225 -1.55 -1.04 -9.01
N VAL A 226 -1.82 -0.35 -7.90
CA VAL A 226 -0.91 0.62 -7.30
C VAL A 226 -0.23 0.05 -6.08
N HIS A 227 1.09 0.12 -6.04
CA HIS A 227 1.91 -0.29 -4.93
C HIS A 227 2.48 0.95 -4.20
N LEU A 228 2.28 1.07 -2.91
CA LEU A 228 2.93 2.10 -2.10
C LEU A 228 4.24 1.53 -1.55
N PHE A 229 5.38 1.96 -2.12
CA PHE A 229 6.69 1.44 -1.71
C PHE A 229 7.09 1.88 -0.31
N GLY A 230 7.52 0.90 0.51
CA GLY A 230 8.02 1.14 1.85
C GLY A 230 6.94 1.62 2.82
N ALA A 231 5.72 1.13 2.71
CA ALA A 231 4.55 1.59 3.46
C ALA A 231 4.66 1.52 5.00
N GLY A 232 5.72 0.93 5.53
CA GLY A 232 6.16 1.00 6.92
C GLY A 232 5.13 0.57 7.96
N HIS A 233 4.40 1.52 8.54
CA HIS A 233 3.57 1.30 9.72
C HIS A 233 2.08 1.08 9.39
N PRO A 234 1.38 0.14 10.05
CA PRO A 234 -0.03 -0.17 9.77
C PRO A 234 -1.01 1.00 9.98
N MET A 235 -0.65 2.02 10.76
CA MET A 235 -1.51 3.18 11.00
C MET A 235 -1.95 3.90 9.72
N MET A 236 -1.16 3.82 8.65
CA MET A 236 -1.41 4.53 7.38
C MET A 236 -2.08 3.66 6.31
N PHE A 237 -2.21 2.34 6.50
CA PHE A 237 -2.74 1.44 5.46
C PHE A 237 -4.16 1.82 5.03
N ALA A 238 -5.02 2.20 5.99
CA ALA A 238 -6.37 2.62 5.67
C ALA A 238 -6.40 3.92 4.83
N LEU A 239 -5.53 4.91 5.14
CA LEU A 239 -5.40 6.16 4.40
C LEU A 239 -4.96 5.89 2.96
N ALA A 240 -3.87 5.13 2.79
CA ALA A 240 -3.32 4.84 1.48
C ALA A 240 -4.25 3.95 0.63
N ALA A 241 -4.93 2.98 1.25
CA ALA A 241 -5.96 2.20 0.56
C ALA A 241 -7.12 3.09 0.09
N ALA A 242 -7.58 4.05 0.91
CA ALA A 242 -8.64 4.98 0.52
C ALA A 242 -8.22 5.92 -0.62
N LEU A 243 -6.93 6.15 -0.84
CA LEU A 243 -6.34 6.86 -1.98
C LEU A 243 -6.16 5.96 -3.22
N GLY A 244 -6.40 4.65 -3.10
CA GLY A 244 -6.36 3.69 -4.21
C GLY A 244 -5.09 2.85 -4.31
N CYS A 245 -4.31 2.71 -3.22
CA CYS A 245 -3.21 1.77 -3.15
C CYS A 245 -3.71 0.34 -2.87
N ASP A 246 -3.16 -0.62 -3.61
CA ASP A 246 -3.54 -2.04 -3.57
C ASP A 246 -2.49 -2.91 -2.88
N LEU A 247 -1.21 -2.55 -3.00
CA LEU A 247 -0.07 -3.29 -2.48
C LEU A 247 0.75 -2.41 -1.53
N PHE A 248 1.28 -3.01 -0.48
CA PHE A 248 2.08 -2.36 0.55
C PHE A 248 3.25 -3.26 0.91
N ASP A 249 4.46 -2.78 0.86
CA ASP A 249 5.60 -3.53 1.40
C ASP A 249 6.09 -2.93 2.71
N SER A 250 6.62 -3.76 3.59
CA SER A 250 7.15 -3.30 4.86
C SER A 250 8.18 -4.24 5.44
N ALA A 251 9.33 -3.67 5.81
CA ALA A 251 10.34 -4.29 6.67
C ALA A 251 10.13 -3.94 8.16
N ALA A 252 9.18 -3.07 8.49
CA ALA A 252 9.00 -2.52 9.83
C ALA A 252 8.77 -3.60 10.89
N TYR A 253 8.13 -4.71 10.52
CA TYR A 253 7.89 -5.82 11.45
C TYR A 253 9.18 -6.37 12.06
N ALA A 254 10.24 -6.49 11.26
CA ALA A 254 11.55 -7.01 11.69
C ALA A 254 12.46 -5.88 12.21
N ILE A 255 12.51 -4.73 11.53
CA ILE A 255 13.34 -3.60 11.95
C ILE A 255 12.93 -3.11 13.33
N TYR A 256 11.65 -2.94 13.60
CA TYR A 256 11.17 -2.50 14.91
C TYR A 256 11.35 -3.57 15.98
N ALA A 257 11.23 -4.85 15.64
CA ALA A 257 11.48 -5.94 16.57
C ALA A 257 12.94 -5.97 17.06
N ARG A 258 13.88 -5.71 16.14
CA ARG A 258 15.32 -5.61 16.46
C ARG A 258 15.63 -4.46 17.44
N ASP A 259 14.85 -3.38 17.35
CA ASP A 259 14.95 -2.22 18.23
C ASP A 259 14.06 -2.38 19.50
N ASP A 260 13.66 -3.59 19.84
CA ASP A 260 12.75 -3.90 20.96
C ASP A 260 11.44 -3.07 20.92
N ARG A 261 10.90 -2.83 19.71
CA ARG A 261 9.67 -2.05 19.50
C ARG A 261 8.47 -2.94 19.21
N TYR A 262 7.44 -2.70 19.96
CA TYR A 262 6.12 -3.31 19.88
C TYR A 262 5.18 -2.43 19.07
N MET A 263 4.63 -2.93 17.98
CA MET A 263 3.73 -2.18 17.11
C MET A 263 2.27 -2.30 17.54
N THR A 264 1.54 -1.22 17.38
CA THR A 264 0.07 -1.19 17.40
C THR A 264 -0.43 -0.56 16.10
N VAL A 265 -1.75 -0.55 15.86
CA VAL A 265 -2.31 0.16 14.69
C VAL A 265 -2.27 1.70 14.82
N ARG A 266 -1.67 2.23 15.89
CA ARG A 266 -1.61 3.67 16.15
C ARG A 266 -0.20 4.20 16.41
N THR A 267 0.66 3.37 16.96
CA THR A 267 1.99 3.78 17.44
C THR A 267 2.91 2.57 17.58
N THR A 268 4.18 2.83 17.82
CA THR A 268 5.14 1.85 18.33
C THR A 268 5.54 2.22 19.75
N GLU A 269 5.64 1.22 20.61
CA GLU A 269 6.05 1.35 22.00
C GLU A 269 7.40 0.64 22.20
N HIS A 270 8.25 1.13 23.08
CA HIS A 270 9.40 0.34 23.50
C HIS A 270 8.95 -0.74 24.48
N LEU A 271 9.46 -1.95 24.30
CA LEU A 271 9.10 -3.10 25.15
C LEU A 271 9.39 -2.83 26.63
N GLU A 272 10.40 -2.02 26.94
CA GLU A 272 10.77 -1.64 28.30
C GLU A 272 9.70 -0.84 29.01
N ASP A 273 8.91 -0.04 28.27
CA ASP A 273 7.86 0.85 28.79
C ASP A 273 6.53 0.11 28.99
N LEU A 274 6.38 -1.10 28.45
CA LEU A 274 5.13 -1.85 28.51
C LEU A 274 5.00 -2.66 29.80
N GLU A 275 3.88 -2.51 30.47
CA GLU A 275 3.44 -3.38 31.58
C GLU A 275 2.39 -4.40 31.12
N HIS A 276 1.61 -4.07 30.08
CA HIS A 276 0.56 -4.91 29.51
C HIS A 276 0.59 -4.89 27.98
N PHE A 277 0.31 -6.04 27.36
CA PHE A 277 0.08 -6.11 25.92
C PHE A 277 -1.39 -5.87 25.58
N PRO A 278 -1.74 -4.79 24.84
CA PRO A 278 -3.13 -4.52 24.43
C PRO A 278 -3.54 -5.33 23.17
N CYS A 279 -2.97 -6.52 22.95
CA CYS A 279 -3.17 -7.37 21.78
C CYS A 279 -3.50 -8.80 22.23
N SER A 280 -4.23 -9.53 21.40
CA SER A 280 -4.62 -10.92 21.63
C SER A 280 -4.01 -11.88 20.58
N CYS A 281 -2.90 -11.49 19.94
CA CYS A 281 -2.16 -12.42 19.07
C CYS A 281 -1.52 -13.56 19.92
N PRO A 282 -1.09 -14.65 19.31
CA PRO A 282 -0.50 -15.79 20.03
C PRO A 282 0.63 -15.38 20.98
N VAL A 283 1.52 -14.49 20.53
CA VAL A 283 2.63 -14.00 21.36
C VAL A 283 2.13 -13.27 22.60
N CYS A 284 1.18 -12.35 22.46
CA CYS A 284 0.68 -11.54 23.57
C CYS A 284 -0.21 -12.31 24.55
N VAL A 285 -0.76 -13.44 24.13
CA VAL A 285 -1.52 -14.35 25.01
C VAL A 285 -0.59 -15.24 25.83
N GLU A 286 0.53 -15.67 25.24
CA GLU A 286 1.48 -16.59 25.87
C GLU A 286 2.45 -15.86 26.81
N TYR A 287 2.90 -14.66 26.42
CA TYR A 287 3.90 -13.90 27.13
C TYR A 287 3.34 -12.62 27.75
N SER A 288 3.89 -12.19 28.86
CA SER A 288 3.76 -10.82 29.36
C SER A 288 4.97 -10.00 28.93
N PRO A 289 4.92 -8.65 28.95
CA PRO A 289 6.09 -7.81 28.61
C PRO A 289 7.31 -8.16 29.45
N GLY A 290 7.13 -8.41 30.76
CA GLY A 290 8.21 -8.84 31.67
C GLY A 290 8.86 -10.14 31.23
N LYS A 291 8.08 -11.16 30.90
CA LYS A 291 8.61 -12.44 30.43
C LYS A 291 9.33 -12.30 29.09
N LEU A 292 8.81 -11.48 28.18
CA LEU A 292 9.43 -11.28 26.88
C LEU A 292 10.81 -10.60 27.03
N ARG A 293 10.95 -9.64 27.96
CA ARG A 293 12.23 -9.00 28.27
C ARG A 293 13.29 -9.96 28.87
N GLU A 294 12.86 -11.04 29.53
CA GLU A 294 13.77 -12.04 30.13
C GLU A 294 14.33 -13.03 29.10
N LEU A 295 13.78 -13.09 27.88
CA LEU A 295 14.26 -13.98 26.83
C LEU A 295 15.60 -13.50 26.24
N GLY A 296 16.30 -14.42 25.59
CA GLY A 296 17.47 -14.08 24.77
C GLY A 296 17.10 -13.16 23.60
N GLU A 297 18.06 -12.39 23.13
CA GLU A 297 17.85 -11.35 22.10
C GLU A 297 17.18 -11.92 20.84
N ASP A 298 17.71 -12.99 20.25
CA ASP A 298 17.19 -13.60 19.02
C ASP A 298 15.73 -14.08 19.18
N GLU A 299 15.41 -14.71 20.30
CA GLU A 299 14.06 -15.21 20.56
C GLU A 299 13.08 -14.05 20.80
N ARG A 300 13.51 -13.02 21.52
CA ARG A 300 12.72 -11.82 21.78
C ARG A 300 12.46 -11.05 20.48
N GLU A 301 13.50 -10.82 19.64
CA GLU A 301 13.36 -10.20 18.33
C GLU A 301 12.35 -10.98 17.46
N ARG A 302 12.50 -12.29 17.36
CA ARG A 302 11.59 -13.15 16.59
C ARG A 302 10.14 -13.02 17.06
N LEU A 303 9.89 -13.11 18.37
CA LEU A 303 8.54 -13.01 18.91
C LEU A 303 7.93 -11.60 18.72
N LEU A 304 8.72 -10.55 18.86
CA LEU A 304 8.27 -9.18 18.54
C LEU A 304 7.96 -9.03 17.06
N ALA A 305 8.79 -9.59 16.18
CA ALA A 305 8.52 -9.58 14.74
C ALA A 305 7.24 -10.33 14.38
N GLU A 306 6.99 -11.49 14.98
CA GLU A 306 5.75 -12.24 14.83
C GLU A 306 4.52 -11.42 15.31
N HIS A 307 4.64 -10.75 16.47
CA HIS A 307 3.59 -9.85 16.96
C HIS A 307 3.33 -8.71 15.95
N ASN A 308 4.39 -8.04 15.49
CA ASN A 308 4.30 -6.91 14.56
C ASN A 308 3.67 -7.33 13.22
N LEU A 309 3.96 -8.55 12.73
CA LEU A 309 3.30 -9.14 11.57
C LEU A 309 1.80 -9.37 11.82
N HIS A 310 1.42 -9.90 12.99
CA HIS A 310 0.02 -10.09 13.34
C HIS A 310 -0.77 -8.78 13.32
N VAL A 311 -0.17 -7.68 13.80
CA VAL A 311 -0.78 -6.34 13.78
C VAL A 311 -0.92 -5.84 12.36
N SER A 312 0.14 -5.91 11.55
CA SER A 312 0.15 -5.38 10.18
C SER A 312 -0.81 -6.14 9.26
N LEU A 313 -0.76 -7.47 9.27
CA LEU A 313 -1.68 -8.30 8.49
C LEU A 313 -3.12 -8.23 9.03
N GLY A 314 -3.28 -8.04 10.34
CA GLY A 314 -4.58 -7.78 10.97
C GLY A 314 -5.21 -6.49 10.46
N GLU A 315 -4.42 -5.43 10.28
CA GLU A 315 -4.91 -4.16 9.74
C GLU A 315 -5.28 -4.28 8.26
N ILE A 316 -4.51 -4.99 7.44
CA ILE A 316 -4.89 -5.26 6.04
C ILE A 316 -6.26 -5.97 5.98
N ARG A 317 -6.51 -6.98 6.82
CA ARG A 317 -7.82 -7.64 6.89
C ARG A 317 -8.92 -6.68 7.34
N THR A 318 -8.61 -5.75 8.24
CA THR A 318 -9.54 -4.70 8.71
C THR A 318 -9.88 -3.74 7.57
N VAL A 319 -8.88 -3.30 6.78
CA VAL A 319 -9.06 -2.46 5.60
C VAL A 319 -9.94 -3.18 4.56
N ARG A 320 -9.61 -4.44 4.21
CA ARG A 320 -10.43 -5.24 3.28
C ARG A 320 -11.88 -5.35 3.76
N GLN A 321 -12.09 -5.57 5.05
CA GLN A 321 -13.44 -5.68 5.62
C GLN A 321 -14.18 -4.34 5.60
N ALA A 322 -13.49 -3.22 5.82
CA ALA A 322 -14.06 -1.88 5.71
C ALA A 322 -14.48 -1.56 4.28
N ILE A 323 -13.64 -1.84 3.29
CA ILE A 323 -13.99 -1.71 1.86
C ILE A 323 -15.24 -2.56 1.55
N ARG A 324 -15.28 -3.82 2.01
CA ARG A 324 -16.42 -4.70 1.78
C ARG A 324 -17.74 -4.13 2.33
N ARG A 325 -17.69 -3.52 3.52
CA ARG A 325 -18.85 -2.92 4.19
C ARG A 325 -19.22 -1.54 3.65
N GLY A 326 -18.31 -0.82 3.00
CA GLY A 326 -18.52 0.57 2.56
C GLY A 326 -18.32 1.58 3.67
N ASN A 327 -17.42 1.32 4.62
CA ASN A 327 -17.08 2.21 5.74
C ASN A 327 -15.58 2.45 5.88
N LEU A 328 -14.87 2.45 4.74
CA LEU A 328 -13.43 2.68 4.73
C LEU A 328 -13.06 4.07 5.26
N LEU A 329 -13.82 5.11 4.92
CA LEU A 329 -13.54 6.48 5.39
C LEU A 329 -13.80 6.64 6.88
N GLU A 330 -14.73 5.89 7.48
CA GLU A 330 -14.86 5.81 8.94
C GLU A 330 -13.63 5.17 9.58
N LEU A 331 -13.09 4.12 8.97
CA LEU A 331 -11.84 3.49 9.45
C LEU A 331 -10.67 4.48 9.35
N VAL A 332 -10.50 5.15 8.20
CA VAL A 332 -9.45 6.17 8.00
C VAL A 332 -9.55 7.26 9.07
N GLU A 333 -10.74 7.82 9.29
CA GLU A 333 -10.94 8.87 10.29
C GLU A 333 -10.61 8.36 11.71
N ALA A 334 -11.00 7.14 12.05
CA ALA A 334 -10.68 6.54 13.34
C ALA A 334 -9.16 6.32 13.54
N ARG A 335 -8.43 5.96 12.49
CA ARG A 335 -6.97 5.80 12.50
C ARG A 335 -6.27 7.16 12.55
N ALA A 336 -6.74 8.13 11.77
CA ALA A 336 -6.19 9.48 11.71
C ALA A 336 -6.17 10.18 13.07
N ARG A 337 -7.13 9.89 13.95
CA ARG A 337 -7.16 10.46 15.30
C ARG A 337 -6.12 9.88 16.26
N GLY A 338 -5.33 8.91 15.82
CA GLY A 338 -4.19 8.39 16.58
C GLY A 338 -2.98 9.33 16.58
N HIS A 339 -2.84 10.23 15.58
CA HIS A 339 -1.70 11.14 15.49
C HIS A 339 -2.10 12.44 14.76
N PRO A 340 -1.64 13.65 15.20
CA PRO A 340 -2.01 14.92 14.57
C PRO A 340 -1.71 14.96 13.06
N ALA A 341 -0.51 14.57 12.65
CA ALA A 341 -0.14 14.55 11.24
C ALA A 341 -0.96 13.56 10.39
N MET A 342 -1.40 12.43 10.97
CA MET A 342 -2.35 11.54 10.29
C MET A 342 -3.71 12.19 10.09
N LEU A 343 -4.14 13.05 11.01
CA LEU A 343 -5.37 13.83 10.86
C LEU A 343 -5.23 14.84 9.72
N ASP A 344 -4.05 15.47 9.59
CA ASP A 344 -3.77 16.38 8.48
C ASP A 344 -3.78 15.60 7.14
N GLY A 345 -3.14 14.44 7.07
CA GLY A 345 -3.22 13.56 5.91
C GLY A 345 -4.65 13.12 5.55
N TYR A 346 -5.50 12.84 6.55
CA TYR A 346 -6.92 12.55 6.31
C TYR A 346 -7.67 13.77 5.74
N ARG A 347 -7.37 14.97 6.24
CA ARG A 347 -7.98 16.20 5.74
C ARG A 347 -7.56 16.50 4.31
N THR A 348 -6.30 16.26 3.97
CA THR A 348 -5.80 16.35 2.59
C THR A 348 -6.45 15.30 1.68
N LEU A 349 -6.63 14.05 2.15
CA LEU A 349 -7.42 13.07 1.40
C LEU A 349 -8.83 13.61 1.09
N LEU A 350 -9.48 14.29 2.04
CA LEU A 350 -10.81 14.88 1.81
C LEU A 350 -10.78 16.06 0.82
N ASP A 351 -9.67 16.75 0.61
CA ASP A 351 -9.51 17.75 -0.44
C ASP A 351 -9.54 17.12 -1.83
N HIS A 352 -9.20 15.83 -1.94
CA HIS A 352 -9.33 15.01 -3.14
C HIS A 352 -10.70 14.32 -3.27
N ALA A 353 -11.70 14.66 -2.46
CA ALA A 353 -13.02 14.01 -2.47
C ALA A 353 -13.69 13.96 -3.87
N PRO A 354 -13.55 14.96 -4.76
CA PRO A 354 -14.07 14.85 -6.13
C PRO A 354 -13.42 13.74 -6.96
N GLN A 355 -12.12 13.47 -6.75
CA GLN A 355 -11.42 12.34 -7.38
C GLN A 355 -11.88 11.01 -6.79
N LEU A 356 -11.98 10.93 -5.46
CA LEU A 356 -12.43 9.71 -4.77
C LEU A 356 -13.87 9.35 -5.14
N GLU A 357 -14.72 10.36 -5.40
CA GLU A 357 -16.13 10.17 -5.77
C GLU A 357 -16.31 9.42 -7.08
N THR A 358 -15.34 9.49 -7.99
CA THR A 358 -15.43 8.82 -9.31
C THR A 358 -15.53 7.30 -9.19
N THR A 359 -14.91 6.71 -8.18
CA THR A 359 -14.89 5.26 -7.91
C THR A 359 -15.73 4.87 -6.71
N ASP A 360 -16.15 5.83 -5.88
CA ASP A 360 -16.90 5.55 -4.67
C ASP A 360 -18.29 4.99 -4.95
N ARG A 361 -18.78 4.16 -4.04
CA ARG A 361 -20.10 3.53 -4.16
C ARG A 361 -21.21 4.56 -4.27
N VAL A 362 -22.14 4.29 -5.18
CA VAL A 362 -23.35 5.11 -5.36
C VAL A 362 -24.23 5.18 -4.12
N SER A 363 -24.28 4.09 -3.34
CA SER A 363 -25.01 3.99 -2.07
C SER A 363 -24.23 3.19 -1.06
N LYS A 364 -24.31 3.60 0.21
CA LYS A 364 -23.74 2.91 1.37
C LYS A 364 -24.85 2.61 2.36
N ASP A 365 -24.79 1.44 3.00
CA ASP A 365 -25.79 1.01 3.98
C ASP A 365 -25.63 1.74 5.31
N THR A 366 -24.42 2.24 5.58
CA THR A 366 -24.07 2.88 6.86
C THR A 366 -23.23 4.12 6.60
N PHE A 367 -23.55 5.20 7.31
CA PHE A 367 -22.74 6.43 7.33
C PHE A 367 -22.79 7.02 8.74
N PHE A 368 -21.62 7.23 9.32
CA PHE A 368 -21.50 7.87 10.62
C PHE A 368 -20.76 9.21 10.53
N TYR A 369 -21.38 10.25 11.02
CA TYR A 369 -20.69 11.50 11.31
C TYR A 369 -19.82 11.32 12.56
N LEU A 370 -18.52 11.11 12.38
CA LEU A 370 -17.59 10.92 13.48
C LEU A 370 -17.02 12.26 13.98
N SER A 371 -16.99 13.28 13.13
CA SER A 371 -16.46 14.61 13.43
C SER A 371 -16.98 15.68 12.49
N GLU A 372 -16.49 16.90 12.67
CA GLU A 372 -16.72 18.04 11.77
C GLU A 372 -16.11 17.87 10.38
N ASP A 373 -15.19 16.93 10.18
CA ASP A 373 -14.60 16.61 8.87
C ASP A 373 -15.50 15.69 8.03
N SER A 374 -16.40 14.91 8.66
CA SER A 374 -17.28 13.95 7.98
C SER A 374 -18.14 14.54 6.84
N PRO A 375 -18.65 15.80 6.91
CA PRO A 375 -19.37 16.44 5.80
C PRO A 375 -18.56 16.61 4.51
N ARG A 376 -17.23 16.55 4.57
CA ARG A 376 -16.34 16.68 3.39
C ARG A 376 -16.15 15.39 2.62
N ARG A 377 -16.69 14.28 3.09
CA ARG A 377 -16.56 12.98 2.44
C ARG A 377 -17.28 12.91 1.10
N PRO A 378 -16.82 12.11 0.12
CA PRO A 378 -17.39 11.99 -1.22
C PRO A 378 -18.89 11.71 -1.23
N GLU A 379 -19.37 10.81 -0.35
CA GLU A 379 -20.79 10.45 -0.27
C GLU A 379 -21.70 11.62 0.15
N VAL A 380 -21.19 12.54 0.98
CA VAL A 380 -21.93 13.74 1.39
C VAL A 380 -21.94 14.77 0.27
N LEU A 381 -20.80 14.99 -0.38
CA LEU A 381 -20.72 15.87 -1.55
C LEU A 381 -21.67 15.40 -2.66
N ARG A 382 -21.64 14.12 -2.99
CA ARG A 382 -22.56 13.50 -3.96
C ARG A 382 -24.02 13.68 -3.57
N HIS A 383 -24.35 13.55 -2.29
CA HIS A 383 -25.71 13.79 -1.81
C HIS A 383 -26.14 15.24 -2.03
N HIS A 384 -25.29 16.20 -1.70
CA HIS A 384 -25.57 17.63 -1.94
C HIS A 384 -25.75 17.94 -3.43
N ASP A 385 -24.91 17.38 -4.30
CA ASP A 385 -25.02 17.55 -5.74
C ASP A 385 -26.33 16.96 -6.30
N ARG A 386 -26.78 15.85 -5.75
CA ARG A 386 -28.08 15.25 -6.11
C ARG A 386 -29.23 16.13 -5.63
N LEU A 387 -29.17 16.64 -4.41
CA LEU A 387 -30.18 17.58 -3.90
C LEU A 387 -30.27 18.85 -4.77
N ALA A 388 -29.12 19.41 -5.17
CA ALA A 388 -29.07 20.61 -6.01
C ALA A 388 -29.74 20.41 -7.40
N ARG A 389 -29.78 19.16 -7.89
CA ARG A 389 -30.41 18.78 -9.17
C ARG A 389 -31.91 18.45 -9.04
N LEU A 390 -32.45 18.35 -7.82
CA LEU A 390 -33.85 18.09 -7.61
C LEU A 390 -34.69 19.33 -8.02
N SER A 391 -35.60 19.15 -8.95
CA SER A 391 -36.58 20.16 -9.36
C SER A 391 -37.97 19.57 -9.13
N PRO A 392 -38.48 19.56 -7.88
CA PRO A 392 -39.78 19.00 -7.61
C PRO A 392 -40.89 19.84 -8.23
N ASP A 393 -41.88 19.16 -8.83
CA ASP A 393 -43.09 19.80 -9.33
C ASP A 393 -43.98 20.18 -8.13
N GLY A 394 -44.19 21.47 -7.90
CA GLY A 394 -45.12 21.98 -6.89
C GLY A 394 -44.54 22.99 -5.90
N ASP A 395 -45.45 23.80 -5.33
CA ASP A 395 -45.12 24.88 -4.39
C ASP A 395 -44.80 24.39 -2.96
N ARG A 396 -44.95 23.10 -2.70
CA ARG A 396 -44.73 22.48 -1.38
C ARG A 396 -44.11 21.12 -1.49
N ILE A 397 -43.07 20.88 -0.67
CA ILE A 397 -42.40 19.60 -0.55
C ILE A 397 -42.60 19.10 0.88
N LEU A 398 -42.98 17.83 1.01
CA LEU A 398 -43.00 17.12 2.28
C LEU A 398 -41.69 16.34 2.41
N LEU A 399 -40.89 16.67 3.42
CA LEU A 399 -39.73 15.88 3.80
C LEU A 399 -40.16 14.87 4.88
N THR A 400 -39.94 13.58 4.61
CA THR A 400 -40.22 12.51 5.57
C THR A 400 -38.96 11.76 5.88
N GLU A 401 -38.77 11.31 7.12
CA GLU A 401 -37.78 10.32 7.48
C GLU A 401 -38.34 8.94 7.09
N GLY A 402 -37.65 8.22 6.19
CA GLY A 402 -38.05 6.88 5.78
C GLY A 402 -37.03 6.27 4.82
N SER A 403 -36.97 4.95 4.75
CA SER A 403 -36.20 4.25 3.75
C SER A 403 -36.88 4.32 2.38
N ALA A 404 -36.12 4.18 1.29
CA ALA A 404 -36.69 4.14 -0.07
C ALA A 404 -37.69 2.96 -0.29
N ASN A 405 -37.76 2.04 0.65
CA ASN A 405 -38.65 0.87 0.66
C ASN A 405 -39.86 1.01 1.60
N ASP A 406 -39.97 2.12 2.35
CA ASP A 406 -41.16 2.37 3.14
C ASP A 406 -42.30 2.68 2.14
N ASP A 407 -43.26 1.76 2.00
CA ASP A 407 -44.49 2.00 1.25
C ASP A 407 -45.14 3.23 1.85
N PHE A 408 -45.10 4.33 1.09
CA PHE A 408 -45.92 5.49 1.38
C PHE A 408 -47.38 5.01 1.45
N ASP A 409 -47.97 5.08 2.63
CA ASP A 409 -49.38 4.78 2.81
C ASP A 409 -50.17 5.53 1.74
N GLU A 410 -50.90 4.81 0.89
CA GLU A 410 -51.68 5.35 -0.20
C GLU A 410 -52.66 6.46 0.27
N SER A 411 -52.94 6.54 1.60
CA SER A 411 -53.73 7.59 2.23
C SER A 411 -53.20 9.02 2.00
N TRP A 412 -51.91 9.20 1.68
CA TRP A 412 -51.33 10.52 1.40
C TRP A 412 -51.33 10.93 -0.05
N ARG A 413 -51.63 10.03 -1.00
CA ARG A 413 -51.70 10.32 -2.42
C ARG A 413 -52.98 11.09 -2.84
N GLY A 414 -53.93 11.31 -1.94
CA GLY A 414 -55.22 11.92 -2.23
C GLY A 414 -55.49 13.24 -1.50
N ARG A 415 -54.51 13.91 -0.90
CA ARG A 415 -54.76 15.21 -0.22
C ARG A 415 -53.97 16.35 -0.82
#